data_bb9e055fd4afc0f908d3f374fd8a0598
#
_entry.id   bb9e055fd4afc0f908d3f374fd8a0598
#
_cell.length_a   1.000
_cell.length_b   1.000
_cell.length_c   1.000
_cell.angle_alpha   90.00
_cell.angle_beta   90.00
_cell.angle_gamma   90.00
#
_symmetry.space_group_name_H-M   'P 1'
#
loop_
_entity.id
_entity.type
_entity.pdbx_description
1 polymer ?
#
loop_
_entity_poly.entity_id
_entity_poly.type
_entity_poly.pdbx_seq_one_letter_code
_entity_poly.pdbx_strand_id
1 'polypeptide(L)'
;YGRDYAHKMYGDVRVRPSDKKDHYVKRCVAVAGDTLEIRNGQVYVNSAPQEVWPGVQNTYQVVTTGQRINPVNLDKLGINASELWYDQQLPGYPAMPLTAEMLEKIGAFSNVVSVTQNIDVWPADYPDSEKTIFPFSPDYRWTRDNFGPLWIPEKVMTVELTTQNLPLYERIITSYEGNRLEIKDGMIYINSEEAHSY
;
A
#
# COMPACT_ATOMS: atom_id res chain seq x y z
N TYR A 1 -11.93 6.78 6.36
CA TYR A 1 -12.97 6.95 7.38
C TYR A 1 -12.42 7.80 8.51
N GLY A 2 -13.09 8.92 8.85
CA GLY A 2 -12.63 9.88 9.86
C GLY A 2 -12.94 9.44 11.30
N ARG A 3 -12.46 10.26 12.27
CA ARG A 3 -12.66 10.05 13.70
C ARG A 3 -14.15 9.93 14.07
N ASP A 4 -15.01 10.74 13.45
CA ASP A 4 -16.46 10.75 13.68
C ASP A 4 -17.13 9.44 13.25
N TYR A 5 -16.69 8.86 12.15
CA TYR A 5 -17.14 7.54 11.71
C TYR A 5 -16.75 6.46 12.72
N ALA A 6 -15.51 6.49 13.21
CA ALA A 6 -15.04 5.55 14.21
C ALA A 6 -15.84 5.65 15.52
N HIS A 7 -16.11 6.87 16.01
CA HIS A 7 -16.97 7.10 17.18
C HIS A 7 -18.39 6.58 16.97
N LYS A 8 -18.97 6.84 15.79
CA LYS A 8 -20.35 6.40 15.46
C LYS A 8 -20.48 4.87 15.40
N MET A 9 -19.45 4.18 14.88
CA MET A 9 -19.50 2.73 14.66
C MET A 9 -19.00 1.91 15.85
N TYR A 10 -18.03 2.41 16.60
CA TYR A 10 -17.30 1.65 17.63
C TYR A 10 -17.37 2.29 19.03
N GLY A 11 -18.04 3.44 19.18
CA GLY A 11 -18.15 4.18 20.43
C GLY A 11 -16.88 4.99 20.75
N ASP A 12 -16.70 5.32 22.04
CA ASP A 12 -15.62 6.20 22.47
C ASP A 12 -14.24 5.55 22.34
N VAL A 13 -13.31 6.30 21.73
CA VAL A 13 -11.91 5.90 21.62
C VAL A 13 -11.25 5.96 22.99
N ARG A 14 -10.79 4.83 23.50
CA ARG A 14 -10.02 4.75 24.75
C ARG A 14 -8.54 4.87 24.46
N VAL A 15 -7.90 5.90 25.03
CA VAL A 15 -6.44 6.04 24.98
C VAL A 15 -5.83 5.14 26.05
N ARG A 16 -5.03 4.14 25.61
CA ARG A 16 -4.28 3.28 26.54
C ARG A 16 -2.92 3.88 26.87
N PRO A 17 -2.40 3.69 28.08
CA PRO A 17 -0.99 4.00 28.42
C PRO A 17 -0.03 3.29 27.46
N SER A 18 1.18 3.83 27.28
CA SER A 18 2.14 3.31 26.28
C SER A 18 2.52 1.85 26.52
N ASP A 19 2.60 1.39 27.76
CA ASP A 19 2.88 0.01 28.17
C ASP A 19 1.74 -0.98 27.84
N LYS A 20 0.53 -0.46 27.54
CA LYS A 20 -0.66 -1.23 27.17
C LYS A 20 -1.06 -1.07 25.72
N LYS A 21 -0.21 -0.40 24.90
CA LYS A 21 -0.40 -0.28 23.45
C LYS A 21 0.32 -1.40 22.74
N ASP A 22 -0.30 -1.91 21.68
CA ASP A 22 0.37 -2.84 20.77
C ASP A 22 1.49 -2.13 20.03
N HIS A 23 2.68 -2.71 20.04
CA HIS A 23 3.84 -2.15 19.34
C HIS A 23 3.95 -2.80 17.96
N TYR A 24 3.66 -2.01 16.92
CA TYR A 24 3.80 -2.45 15.54
C TYR A 24 5.20 -2.17 15.03
N VAL A 25 5.86 -3.21 14.53
CA VAL A 25 7.15 -3.09 13.86
C VAL A 25 6.92 -3.18 12.35
N LYS A 26 7.44 -2.21 11.61
CA LYS A 26 7.42 -2.18 10.15
C LYS A 26 8.83 -1.89 9.65
N ARG A 27 9.19 -2.46 8.49
CA ARG A 27 10.48 -2.15 7.86
C ARG A 27 10.46 -0.70 7.39
N CYS A 28 11.50 0.07 7.73
CA CYS A 28 11.76 1.35 7.10
C CYS A 28 12.40 1.08 5.74
N VAL A 29 11.77 1.52 4.67
CA VAL A 29 12.21 1.27 3.30
C VAL A 29 12.88 2.47 2.65
N ALA A 30 12.63 3.68 3.18
CA ALA A 30 13.26 4.92 2.73
C ALA A 30 13.35 5.90 3.92
N VAL A 31 14.29 6.82 3.87
CA VAL A 31 14.53 7.82 4.92
C VAL A 31 14.46 9.24 4.36
N ALA A 32 14.57 10.24 5.20
CA ALA A 32 14.60 11.65 4.79
C ALA A 32 15.71 11.90 3.74
N GLY A 33 15.40 12.64 2.70
CA GLY A 33 16.24 12.88 1.52
C GLY A 33 16.05 11.88 0.38
N ASP A 34 15.45 10.72 0.66
CA ASP A 34 15.23 9.70 -0.37
C ASP A 34 14.01 10.01 -1.25
N THR A 35 14.03 9.45 -2.44
CA THR A 35 12.87 9.33 -3.33
C THR A 35 12.45 7.87 -3.38
N LEU A 36 11.25 7.59 -2.83
CA LEU A 36 10.63 6.27 -2.82
C LEU A 36 9.75 6.07 -4.04
N GLU A 37 9.88 4.92 -4.69
CA GLU A 37 8.99 4.50 -5.76
C GLU A 37 8.76 2.97 -5.69
N ILE A 38 7.55 2.54 -6.08
CA ILE A 38 7.23 1.12 -6.26
C ILE A 38 6.78 0.94 -7.69
N ARG A 39 7.37 0.00 -8.42
CA ARG A 39 7.03 -0.37 -9.80
C ARG A 39 6.74 -1.85 -9.85
N ASN A 40 5.50 -2.20 -10.15
CA ASN A 40 5.02 -3.59 -10.20
C ASN A 40 5.41 -4.41 -8.94
N GLY A 41 5.25 -3.80 -7.76
CA GLY A 41 5.58 -4.42 -6.48
C GLY A 41 7.06 -4.38 -6.08
N GLN A 42 7.96 -3.97 -6.97
CA GLN A 42 9.39 -3.79 -6.67
C GLN A 42 9.65 -2.39 -6.11
N VAL A 43 10.28 -2.32 -4.94
CA VAL A 43 10.68 -1.07 -4.30
C VAL A 43 11.96 -0.52 -4.91
N TYR A 44 11.96 0.79 -5.17
CA TYR A 44 13.11 1.57 -5.62
C TYR A 44 13.34 2.72 -4.64
N VAL A 45 14.59 2.96 -4.30
CA VAL A 45 15.02 4.14 -3.53
C VAL A 45 16.08 4.87 -4.34
N ASN A 46 15.86 6.15 -4.59
CA ASN A 46 16.73 6.97 -5.46
C ASN A 46 16.97 6.32 -6.84
N SER A 47 15.91 5.76 -7.42
CA SER A 47 15.89 5.02 -8.69
C SER A 47 16.66 3.69 -8.70
N ALA A 48 17.27 3.28 -7.59
CA ALA A 48 17.93 1.99 -7.45
C ALA A 48 16.96 0.93 -6.90
N PRO A 49 16.84 -0.25 -7.53
CA PRO A 49 15.99 -1.30 -6.99
C PRO A 49 16.55 -1.79 -5.65
N GLN A 50 15.66 -1.98 -4.69
CA GLN A 50 16.03 -2.53 -3.39
C GLN A 50 16.10 -4.05 -3.46
N GLU A 51 16.95 -4.63 -2.65
CA GLU A 51 17.06 -6.08 -2.51
C GLU A 51 15.73 -6.69 -2.06
N VAL A 52 15.30 -7.74 -2.73
CA VAL A 52 14.13 -8.53 -2.32
C VAL A 52 14.57 -9.51 -1.24
N TRP A 53 14.14 -9.28 -0.01
CA TRP A 53 14.50 -10.14 1.11
C TRP A 53 13.82 -11.51 1.02
N PRO A 54 14.49 -12.60 1.43
CA PRO A 54 13.86 -13.90 1.59
C PRO A 54 12.60 -13.80 2.46
N GLY A 55 11.51 -14.44 2.05
CA GLY A 55 10.24 -14.39 2.76
C GLY A 55 9.30 -13.25 2.36
N VAL A 56 9.72 -12.31 1.50
CA VAL A 56 8.77 -11.37 0.89
C VAL A 56 7.78 -12.15 0.03
N GLN A 57 6.49 -11.92 0.27
CA GLN A 57 5.40 -12.54 -0.47
C GLN A 57 4.72 -11.52 -1.35
N ASN A 58 4.55 -11.86 -2.63
CA ASN A 58 3.64 -11.19 -3.54
C ASN A 58 2.42 -12.08 -3.79
N THR A 59 1.34 -11.49 -4.23
CA THR A 59 0.11 -12.24 -4.55
C THR A 59 0.11 -12.66 -6.02
N TYR A 60 -0.22 -13.92 -6.26
CA TYR A 60 -0.26 -14.49 -7.61
C TYR A 60 -1.61 -15.12 -7.90
N GLN A 61 -2.05 -15.02 -9.15
CA GLN A 61 -3.07 -15.86 -9.71
C GLN A 61 -2.42 -17.17 -10.15
N VAL A 62 -2.96 -18.30 -9.69
CA VAL A 62 -2.49 -19.63 -10.05
C VAL A 62 -3.61 -20.35 -10.79
N VAL A 63 -3.46 -20.56 -12.09
CA VAL A 63 -4.42 -21.30 -12.93
C VAL A 63 -4.06 -22.78 -12.91
N THR A 64 -5.06 -23.65 -12.75
CA THR A 64 -4.88 -25.09 -12.71
C THR A 64 -5.67 -25.79 -13.82
N THR A 65 -5.40 -27.07 -14.05
CA THR A 65 -6.10 -27.94 -15.02
C THR A 65 -7.53 -28.33 -14.60
N GLY A 66 -8.10 -27.67 -13.59
CA GLY A 66 -9.40 -28.01 -12.98
C GLY A 66 -9.27 -28.82 -11.70
N GLN A 67 -8.06 -29.25 -11.36
CA GLN A 67 -7.78 -29.96 -10.11
C GLN A 67 -7.10 -29.03 -9.11
N ARG A 68 -7.56 -29.04 -7.86
CA ARG A 68 -6.90 -28.33 -6.77
C ARG A 68 -5.52 -28.89 -6.52
N ILE A 69 -4.59 -28.04 -6.09
CA ILE A 69 -3.30 -28.48 -5.57
C ILE A 69 -3.57 -29.28 -4.27
N ASN A 70 -2.88 -30.42 -4.12
CA ASN A 70 -3.02 -31.25 -2.94
C ASN A 70 -2.66 -30.43 -1.67
N PRO A 71 -3.58 -30.34 -0.67
CA PRO A 71 -3.32 -29.59 0.57
C PRO A 71 -2.03 -29.98 1.28
N VAL A 72 -1.65 -31.25 1.25
CA VAL A 72 -0.38 -31.71 1.84
C VAL A 72 0.84 -31.08 1.17
N ASN A 73 0.76 -30.81 -0.13
CA ASN A 73 1.84 -30.11 -0.85
C ASN A 73 1.89 -28.61 -0.52
N LEU A 74 0.73 -27.99 -0.32
CA LEU A 74 0.65 -26.60 0.15
C LEU A 74 1.19 -26.48 1.58
N ASP A 75 0.81 -27.37 2.49
CA ASP A 75 1.31 -27.40 3.86
C ASP A 75 2.84 -27.54 3.94
N LYS A 76 3.43 -28.39 3.07
CA LYS A 76 4.90 -28.51 2.98
C LYS A 76 5.60 -27.22 2.55
N LEU A 77 4.89 -26.33 1.87
CA LEU A 77 5.36 -25.00 1.48
C LEU A 77 5.02 -23.94 2.53
N GLY A 78 4.38 -24.32 3.64
CA GLY A 78 3.91 -23.39 4.67
C GLY A 78 2.68 -22.57 4.22
N ILE A 79 1.94 -23.05 3.24
CA ILE A 79 0.72 -22.40 2.72
C ILE A 79 -0.49 -23.11 3.31
N ASN A 80 -1.28 -22.40 4.11
CA ASN A 80 -2.51 -22.95 4.69
C ASN A 80 -3.60 -23.05 3.62
N ALA A 81 -3.92 -24.28 3.19
CA ALA A 81 -4.92 -24.52 2.17
C ALA A 81 -6.32 -24.01 2.54
N SER A 82 -6.65 -23.93 3.85
CA SER A 82 -7.96 -23.48 4.33
C SER A 82 -8.18 -21.96 4.16
N GLU A 83 -7.11 -21.20 4.00
CA GLU A 83 -7.15 -19.76 3.78
C GLU A 83 -7.21 -19.38 2.29
N LEU A 84 -7.07 -20.36 1.42
CA LEU A 84 -7.08 -20.14 -0.02
C LEU A 84 -8.49 -20.34 -0.60
N TRP A 85 -8.95 -19.33 -1.34
CA TRP A 85 -10.14 -19.48 -2.15
C TRP A 85 -9.77 -20.10 -3.52
N TYR A 86 -10.54 -21.09 -3.94
CA TYR A 86 -10.39 -21.74 -5.24
C TYR A 86 -11.60 -21.43 -6.12
N ASP A 87 -11.36 -20.79 -7.26
CA ASP A 87 -12.38 -20.52 -8.25
C ASP A 87 -12.64 -21.79 -9.10
N GLN A 88 -13.91 -22.16 -9.21
CA GLN A 88 -14.34 -23.31 -10.04
C GLN A 88 -14.68 -22.90 -11.48
N GLN A 89 -15.01 -21.63 -11.71
CA GLN A 89 -15.36 -21.13 -13.04
C GLN A 89 -14.08 -20.82 -13.85
N LEU A 90 -13.10 -20.26 -13.19
CA LEU A 90 -11.73 -20.09 -13.69
C LEU A 90 -10.80 -20.95 -12.84
N PRO A 91 -10.69 -22.27 -13.16
CA PRO A 91 -10.07 -23.22 -12.25
C PRO A 91 -8.70 -22.77 -11.75
N GLY A 92 -8.61 -22.43 -10.46
CA GLY A 92 -7.39 -21.92 -9.89
C GLY A 92 -7.57 -21.16 -8.60
N TYR A 93 -6.50 -20.50 -8.18
CA TYR A 93 -6.43 -19.65 -7.01
C TYR A 93 -6.22 -18.20 -7.47
N PRO A 94 -7.22 -17.32 -7.38
CA PRO A 94 -7.13 -15.95 -7.86
C PRO A 94 -6.13 -15.10 -7.08
N ALA A 95 -5.87 -15.47 -5.81
CA ALA A 95 -4.95 -14.76 -4.95
C ALA A 95 -4.22 -15.75 -4.02
N MET A 96 -2.99 -16.08 -4.36
CA MET A 96 -2.12 -16.95 -3.55
C MET A 96 -0.87 -16.16 -3.16
N PRO A 97 -0.58 -15.97 -1.87
CA PRO A 97 0.64 -15.30 -1.43
C PRO A 97 1.83 -16.27 -1.58
N LEU A 98 2.82 -15.89 -2.40
CA LEU A 98 3.99 -16.73 -2.68
C LEU A 98 5.27 -15.93 -2.51
N THR A 99 6.28 -16.55 -1.88
CA THR A 99 7.68 -16.11 -1.99
C THR A 99 8.27 -16.56 -3.34
N ALA A 100 9.44 -16.06 -3.69
CA ALA A 100 10.14 -16.48 -4.90
C ALA A 100 10.39 -18.02 -4.92
N GLU A 101 10.76 -18.61 -3.79
CA GLU A 101 10.94 -20.06 -3.67
C GLU A 101 9.64 -20.85 -3.83
N MET A 102 8.55 -20.36 -3.23
CA MET A 102 7.23 -20.99 -3.37
C MET A 102 6.73 -20.91 -4.81
N LEU A 103 6.99 -19.78 -5.49
CA LEU A 103 6.60 -19.56 -6.89
C LEU A 103 7.19 -20.64 -7.82
N GLU A 104 8.49 -20.92 -7.68
CA GLU A 104 9.15 -21.98 -8.47
C GLU A 104 8.52 -23.35 -8.21
N LYS A 105 8.31 -23.70 -6.94
CA LYS A 105 7.72 -25.00 -6.55
C LYS A 105 6.28 -25.16 -7.00
N ILE A 106 5.46 -24.11 -6.85
CA ILE A 106 4.05 -24.11 -7.32
C ILE A 106 4.00 -24.24 -8.84
N GLY A 107 4.85 -23.50 -9.57
CA GLY A 107 4.92 -23.58 -11.03
C GLY A 107 5.35 -24.96 -11.57
N ALA A 108 6.03 -25.77 -10.76
CA ALA A 108 6.47 -27.10 -11.13
C ALA A 108 5.40 -28.19 -10.96
N PHE A 109 4.25 -27.92 -10.34
CA PHE A 109 3.20 -28.92 -10.19
C PHE A 109 2.52 -29.20 -11.53
N SER A 110 2.33 -30.48 -11.87
CA SER A 110 1.78 -30.93 -13.14
C SER A 110 0.34 -30.47 -13.42
N ASN A 111 -0.40 -30.10 -12.40
CA ASN A 111 -1.75 -29.57 -12.50
C ASN A 111 -1.82 -28.04 -12.49
N VAL A 112 -0.67 -27.33 -12.46
CA VAL A 112 -0.58 -25.89 -12.61
C VAL A 112 -0.30 -25.54 -14.07
N VAL A 113 -1.15 -24.67 -14.63
CA VAL A 113 -1.07 -24.21 -16.02
C VAL A 113 -0.27 -22.93 -16.14
N SER A 114 -0.53 -21.98 -15.24
CA SER A 114 0.19 -20.70 -15.20
C SER A 114 0.17 -20.10 -13.81
N VAL A 115 1.19 -19.30 -13.54
CA VAL A 115 1.29 -18.46 -12.33
C VAL A 115 1.62 -17.05 -12.78
N THR A 116 0.75 -16.09 -12.46
CA THR A 116 0.89 -14.70 -12.87
C THR A 116 0.79 -13.79 -11.65
N GLN A 117 1.71 -12.86 -11.49
CA GLN A 117 1.64 -11.91 -10.39
C GLN A 117 0.42 -11.01 -10.53
N ASN A 118 -0.31 -10.84 -9.43
CA ASN A 118 -1.38 -9.86 -9.35
C ASN A 118 -0.75 -8.49 -9.07
N ILE A 119 -0.89 -7.59 -10.02
CA ILE A 119 -0.46 -6.20 -9.87
C ILE A 119 -1.69 -5.35 -9.64
N ASP A 120 -1.66 -4.59 -8.56
CA ASP A 120 -2.74 -3.68 -8.18
C ASP A 120 -2.74 -2.48 -9.12
N VAL A 121 -3.82 -2.33 -9.89
CA VAL A 121 -4.04 -1.22 -10.82
C VAL A 121 -5.46 -0.68 -10.68
N TRP A 122 -5.61 0.62 -10.75
CA TRP A 122 -6.93 1.22 -10.82
C TRP A 122 -7.48 1.09 -12.24
N PRO A 123 -8.65 0.49 -12.42
CA PRO A 123 -9.38 0.57 -13.70
C PRO A 123 -9.57 2.04 -14.12
N ALA A 124 -9.66 2.30 -15.42
CA ALA A 124 -9.78 3.66 -15.94
C ALA A 124 -11.04 4.39 -15.45
N ASP A 125 -12.10 3.63 -15.21
CA ASP A 125 -13.42 4.07 -14.75
C ASP A 125 -13.61 3.95 -13.23
N TYR A 126 -12.54 3.60 -12.47
CA TYR A 126 -12.65 3.47 -11.02
C TYR A 126 -12.90 4.83 -10.36
N PRO A 127 -13.94 4.96 -9.51
CA PRO A 127 -14.28 6.24 -8.89
C PRO A 127 -13.14 6.78 -8.02
N ASP A 128 -12.77 8.05 -8.23
CA ASP A 128 -11.71 8.69 -7.45
C ASP A 128 -11.99 8.74 -5.95
N SER A 129 -13.28 8.82 -5.57
CA SER A 129 -13.73 8.81 -4.18
C SER A 129 -13.48 7.49 -3.45
N GLU A 130 -13.23 6.41 -4.19
CA GLU A 130 -12.98 5.08 -3.63
C GLU A 130 -11.50 4.73 -3.54
N LYS A 131 -10.61 5.59 -4.06
CA LYS A 131 -9.17 5.41 -3.94
C LYS A 131 -8.73 5.59 -2.49
N THR A 132 -8.21 4.51 -1.90
CA THR A 132 -7.84 4.45 -0.48
C THR A 132 -6.34 4.45 -0.21
N ILE A 133 -5.54 4.69 -1.26
CA ILE A 133 -4.08 4.78 -1.16
C ILE A 133 -3.66 6.24 -0.96
N PHE A 134 -2.69 6.45 -0.05
CA PHE A 134 -2.06 7.77 0.11
C PHE A 134 -1.56 8.31 -1.25
N PRO A 135 -1.75 9.59 -1.54
CA PRO A 135 -2.23 10.66 -0.66
C PRO A 135 -3.76 10.90 -0.70
N PHE A 136 -4.56 9.92 -1.10
CA PHE A 136 -6.03 9.97 -1.14
C PHE A 136 -6.58 11.08 -2.05
N SER A 137 -5.85 11.39 -3.10
CA SER A 137 -6.19 12.45 -4.07
C SER A 137 -6.36 11.85 -5.47
N PRO A 138 -7.33 12.34 -6.27
CA PRO A 138 -7.54 11.90 -7.64
C PRO A 138 -6.34 12.23 -8.56
N ASP A 139 -5.54 13.22 -8.22
CA ASP A 139 -4.37 13.63 -9.00
C ASP A 139 -3.25 12.57 -8.96
N TYR A 140 -3.29 11.67 -7.98
CA TYR A 140 -2.33 10.59 -7.81
C TYR A 140 -2.99 9.25 -8.09
N ARG A 141 -2.64 8.62 -9.22
CA ARG A 141 -3.12 7.29 -9.58
C ARG A 141 -2.26 6.16 -8.98
N TRP A 142 -1.71 6.40 -7.80
CA TRP A 142 -0.87 5.42 -7.12
C TRP A 142 -1.69 4.24 -6.60
N THR A 143 -1.07 3.07 -6.65
CA THR A 143 -1.59 1.82 -6.08
C THR A 143 -0.56 1.24 -5.11
N ARG A 144 -0.86 0.10 -4.50
CA ARG A 144 0.13 -0.59 -3.65
C ARG A 144 1.34 -1.08 -4.42
N ASP A 145 1.15 -1.46 -5.68
CA ASP A 145 2.19 -2.04 -6.52
C ASP A 145 2.82 -1.03 -7.49
N ASN A 146 2.19 0.13 -7.67
CA ASN A 146 2.70 1.23 -8.49
C ASN A 146 2.50 2.55 -7.73
N PHE A 147 3.51 2.96 -7.02
CA PHE A 147 3.47 4.07 -6.07
C PHE A 147 4.65 5.03 -6.30
N GLY A 148 4.41 6.31 -6.15
CA GLY A 148 5.45 7.34 -6.29
C GLY A 148 5.63 7.84 -7.73
N PRO A 149 6.76 8.56 -7.99
CA PRO A 149 7.82 8.86 -7.04
C PRO A 149 7.36 9.77 -5.90
N LEU A 150 7.74 9.44 -4.68
CA LEU A 150 7.52 10.24 -3.48
C LEU A 150 8.87 10.65 -2.90
N TRP A 151 9.19 11.94 -2.98
CA TRP A 151 10.34 12.50 -2.29
C TRP A 151 10.00 12.74 -0.82
N ILE A 152 10.91 12.31 0.08
CA ILE A 152 10.77 12.44 1.53
C ILE A 152 11.62 13.63 1.99
N PRO A 153 11.03 14.76 2.44
CA PRO A 153 11.79 15.92 2.86
C PRO A 153 12.74 15.63 4.02
N GLU A 154 13.90 16.27 4.01
CA GLU A 154 14.80 16.28 5.15
C GLU A 154 14.35 17.27 6.22
N LYS A 155 14.82 17.07 7.44
CA LYS A 155 14.56 17.99 8.54
C LYS A 155 15.05 19.40 8.20
N VAL A 156 14.22 20.41 8.49
CA VAL A 156 14.46 21.85 8.24
C VAL A 156 14.54 22.24 6.76
N MET A 157 14.18 21.36 5.84
CA MET A 157 13.99 21.76 4.45
C MET A 157 12.66 22.47 4.28
N THR A 158 12.66 23.47 3.42
CA THR A 158 11.44 24.16 3.00
C THR A 158 10.93 23.52 1.74
N VAL A 159 9.66 23.12 1.74
CA VAL A 159 8.96 22.52 0.60
C VAL A 159 8.06 23.58 -0.01
N GLU A 160 8.19 23.84 -1.32
CA GLU A 160 7.22 24.65 -2.04
C GLU A 160 5.85 23.97 -2.03
N LEU A 161 4.81 24.70 -1.63
CA LEU A 161 3.44 24.19 -1.60
C LEU A 161 2.67 24.66 -2.84
N THR A 162 2.02 23.71 -3.48
CA THR A 162 1.07 23.91 -4.56
C THR A 162 -0.21 23.14 -4.26
N THR A 163 -1.32 23.51 -4.87
CA THR A 163 -2.56 22.72 -4.73
C THR A 163 -2.42 21.29 -5.25
N GLN A 164 -1.48 21.03 -6.16
CA GLN A 164 -1.19 19.69 -6.68
C GLN A 164 -0.43 18.82 -5.68
N ASN A 165 0.59 19.35 -4.97
CA ASN A 165 1.38 18.57 -4.05
C ASN A 165 0.85 18.62 -2.60
N LEU A 166 -0.08 19.53 -2.30
CA LEU A 166 -0.67 19.67 -0.97
C LEU A 166 -1.19 18.37 -0.37
N PRO A 167 -1.84 17.47 -1.13
CA PRO A 167 -2.30 16.18 -0.58
C PRO A 167 -1.19 15.33 0.05
N LEU A 168 0.06 15.50 -0.36
CA LEU A 168 1.21 14.79 0.23
C LEU A 168 1.53 15.31 1.64
N TYR A 169 1.28 16.58 1.91
CA TYR A 169 1.69 17.29 3.13
C TYR A 169 0.52 17.66 4.06
N GLU A 170 -0.71 17.67 3.56
CA GLU A 170 -1.91 18.07 4.29
C GLU A 170 -2.01 17.40 5.67
N ARG A 171 -1.77 16.09 5.72
CA ARG A 171 -1.85 15.36 6.98
C ARG A 171 -0.73 15.70 7.96
N ILE A 172 0.44 16.04 7.46
CA ILE A 172 1.56 16.52 8.29
C ILE A 172 1.16 17.85 8.89
N ILE A 173 0.75 18.81 8.05
CA ILE A 173 0.37 20.17 8.45
C ILE A 173 -0.78 20.12 9.47
N THR A 174 -1.84 19.37 9.17
CA THR A 174 -3.08 19.41 9.97
C THR A 174 -3.07 18.46 11.16
N SER A 175 -2.77 17.16 10.93
CA SER A 175 -2.98 16.12 11.93
C SER A 175 -1.78 15.94 12.86
N TYR A 176 -0.57 16.12 12.36
CA TYR A 176 0.65 15.92 13.16
C TYR A 176 1.13 17.20 13.81
N GLU A 177 1.04 18.33 13.12
CA GLU A 177 1.51 19.62 13.63
C GLU A 177 0.36 20.51 14.16
N GLY A 178 -0.90 20.12 13.89
CA GLY A 178 -2.08 20.78 14.45
C GLY A 178 -2.40 22.13 13.83
N ASN A 179 -1.84 22.43 12.65
CA ASN A 179 -2.11 23.67 11.96
C ASN A 179 -3.48 23.63 11.25
N ARG A 180 -4.08 24.79 11.10
CA ARG A 180 -5.30 24.99 10.33
C ARG A 180 -4.93 25.23 8.88
N LEU A 181 -5.42 24.37 7.98
CA LEU A 181 -5.21 24.46 6.54
C LEU A 181 -6.51 24.86 5.84
N GLU A 182 -6.44 25.82 4.95
CA GLU A 182 -7.56 26.28 4.12
C GLU A 182 -7.08 26.53 2.69
N ILE A 183 -7.96 26.27 1.73
CA ILE A 183 -7.75 26.66 0.33
C ILE A 183 -8.86 27.64 -0.03
N LYS A 184 -8.49 28.84 -0.49
CA LYS A 184 -9.40 29.90 -0.92
C LYS A 184 -8.91 30.45 -2.25
N ASP A 185 -9.78 30.44 -3.25
CA ASP A 185 -9.48 30.96 -4.60
C ASP A 185 -8.20 30.36 -5.22
N GLY A 186 -7.91 29.08 -4.91
CA GLY A 186 -6.71 28.38 -5.38
C GLY A 186 -5.42 28.70 -4.62
N MET A 187 -5.50 29.54 -3.57
CA MET A 187 -4.38 29.87 -2.69
C MET A 187 -4.46 29.06 -1.40
N ILE A 188 -3.30 28.67 -0.88
CA ILE A 188 -3.15 27.90 0.35
C ILE A 188 -2.93 28.84 1.51
N TYR A 189 -3.67 28.60 2.62
CA TYR A 189 -3.52 29.36 3.87
C TYR A 189 -3.25 28.39 5.01
N ILE A 190 -2.22 28.69 5.81
CA ILE A 190 -1.88 27.96 7.02
C ILE A 190 -2.03 28.92 8.20
N ASN A 191 -2.88 28.58 9.18
CA ASN A 191 -3.22 29.44 10.32
C ASN A 191 -3.69 30.84 9.92
N SER A 192 -4.41 30.94 8.79
CA SER A 192 -4.94 32.17 8.19
C SER A 192 -3.88 33.08 7.51
N GLU A 193 -2.64 32.66 7.40
CA GLU A 193 -1.59 33.32 6.62
C GLU A 193 -1.42 32.60 5.28
N GLU A 194 -1.25 33.37 4.19
CA GLU A 194 -0.98 32.80 2.87
C GLU A 194 0.38 32.08 2.88
N ALA A 195 0.38 30.84 2.39
CA ALA A 195 1.56 29.98 2.41
C ALA A 195 1.90 29.47 1.02
N HIS A 196 3.11 29.75 0.57
CA HIS A 196 3.71 29.23 -0.66
C HIS A 196 4.73 28.11 -0.39
N SER A 197 5.03 27.88 0.87
CA SER A 197 6.01 26.88 1.33
C SER A 197 5.72 26.42 2.75
N TYR A 198 6.29 25.29 3.11
CA TYR A 198 6.18 24.71 4.44
C TYR A 198 7.50 24.10 4.89
#